data_d3b03d378d8a3bf6d2c37d3d774f6232
#
_entry.id   d3b03d378d8a3bf6d2c37d3d774f6232
#
_cell.length_a   1.000
_cell.length_b   1.000
_cell.length_c   1.000
_cell.angle_alpha   90.00
_cell.angle_beta   90.00
_cell.angle_gamma   90.00
#
_symmetry.space_group_name_H-M   'P 1'
#
loop_
_entity.id
_entity.type
_entity.pdbx_description
1 polymer ?
#
loop_
_entity_poly.entity_id
_entity_poly.type
_entity_poly.pdbx_seq_one_letter_code
_entity_poly.pdbx_strand_id
1 'polypeptide(L)'
;LTKGREGSWWETPAGLYKIDGKKENHFSAFAGVYLPWSLPFQGNFFIHGWPYYPGGEPVRSTYSGGCIRLSTDDAKKLYDLVTLGTPVLVFEKDFAADNLAYEVRLPEISAKEYLVADLKSNFVLLGKATRESAPIASLTKLVTALAAAEYINLDNTVTITDEMLVPTSKPRLVAGENISAFNLLYPLLLESSNEAAIALAANLGQGRFVALMNDKARSLGMTQTSYVNPNGLPAEG
;
A
#
# COMPACT_ATOMS: atom_id res chain seq x y z
N LEU A 1 -12.87 -17.58 23.48
CA LEU A 1 -12.43 -17.73 22.08
C LEU A 1 -12.28 -19.21 21.78
N THR A 2 -12.85 -19.65 20.67
CA THR A 2 -12.73 -21.03 20.18
C THR A 2 -12.21 -20.99 18.75
N LYS A 3 -11.25 -21.84 18.41
CA LYS A 3 -10.66 -21.96 17.08
C LYS A 3 -10.78 -23.38 16.52
N GLY A 4 -10.33 -23.63 15.34
CA GLY A 4 -10.18 -24.96 14.76
C GLY A 4 -9.28 -25.84 15.60
N ARG A 5 -9.46 -27.18 15.50
CA ARG A 5 -8.66 -28.14 16.25
C ARG A 5 -7.27 -28.26 15.62
N GLU A 6 -6.24 -28.04 16.42
CA GLU A 6 -4.85 -28.14 16.02
C GLU A 6 -4.51 -29.50 15.40
N GLY A 7 -3.74 -29.52 14.33
CA GLY A 7 -3.35 -30.72 13.59
C GLY A 7 -4.48 -31.38 12.79
N SER A 8 -5.65 -30.75 12.69
CA SER A 8 -6.76 -31.23 11.84
C SER A 8 -6.79 -30.45 10.51
N TRP A 9 -7.38 -31.06 9.48
CA TRP A 9 -7.51 -30.40 8.17
C TRP A 9 -8.43 -29.15 8.21
N TRP A 10 -9.15 -28.91 9.28
CA TRP A 10 -9.96 -27.71 9.55
C TRP A 10 -9.35 -26.81 10.64
N GLU A 11 -8.05 -26.93 10.87
CA GLU A 11 -7.33 -25.97 11.70
C GLU A 11 -7.46 -24.55 11.11
N THR A 12 -7.55 -23.56 12.00
CA THR A 12 -7.55 -22.18 11.55
C THR A 12 -6.19 -21.86 10.91
N PRO A 13 -6.10 -21.58 9.60
CA PRO A 13 -4.81 -21.45 8.93
C PRO A 13 -4.08 -20.21 9.41
N ALA A 14 -2.80 -20.37 9.76
CA ALA A 14 -1.94 -19.24 10.07
C ALA A 14 -1.65 -18.41 8.82
N GLY A 15 -1.55 -17.11 8.97
CA GLY A 15 -1.29 -16.20 7.86
C GLY A 15 -1.83 -14.81 8.06
N LEU A 16 -1.57 -13.96 7.08
CA LEU A 16 -2.11 -12.61 7.00
C LEU A 16 -3.24 -12.58 5.97
N TYR A 17 -4.41 -12.25 6.42
CA TYR A 17 -5.66 -12.17 5.66
C TYR A 17 -6.28 -10.79 5.78
N LYS A 18 -7.48 -10.62 5.25
CA LYS A 18 -8.29 -9.40 5.38
C LYS A 18 -9.75 -9.77 5.55
N ILE A 19 -10.52 -8.88 6.11
CA ILE A 19 -11.99 -9.02 6.16
C ILE A 19 -12.55 -8.82 4.75
N ASP A 20 -13.13 -9.88 4.18
CA ASP A 20 -13.68 -9.90 2.82
C ASP A 20 -15.19 -9.61 2.76
N GLY A 21 -15.86 -9.60 3.91
CA GLY A 21 -17.29 -9.34 3.98
C GLY A 21 -17.78 -9.10 5.40
N LYS A 22 -19.02 -8.66 5.53
CA LYS A 22 -19.72 -8.46 6.80
C LYS A 22 -21.14 -8.95 6.65
N LYS A 23 -21.61 -9.84 7.54
CA LYS A 23 -23.00 -10.32 7.58
C LYS A 23 -23.46 -10.41 9.03
N GLU A 24 -24.56 -9.75 9.36
CA GLU A 24 -25.13 -9.78 10.72
C GLU A 24 -25.52 -11.19 11.17
N ASN A 25 -26.03 -12.00 10.24
CA ASN A 25 -26.40 -13.38 10.53
C ASN A 25 -26.21 -14.25 9.27
N HIS A 26 -25.11 -14.97 9.20
CA HIS A 26 -24.76 -15.81 8.05
C HIS A 26 -25.23 -17.26 8.31
N PHE A 27 -26.02 -17.83 7.40
CA PHE A 27 -26.29 -19.25 7.43
C PHE A 27 -25.19 -20.02 6.69
N SER A 28 -24.47 -20.86 7.41
CA SER A 28 -23.49 -21.79 6.85
C SER A 28 -24.20 -23.08 6.42
N ALA A 29 -24.43 -23.25 5.12
CA ALA A 29 -25.03 -24.46 4.58
C ALA A 29 -24.14 -25.70 4.82
N PHE A 30 -22.82 -25.51 4.89
CA PHE A 30 -21.86 -26.58 5.18
C PHE A 30 -22.02 -27.13 6.61
N ALA A 31 -22.22 -26.27 7.59
CA ALA A 31 -22.36 -26.65 9.00
C ALA A 31 -23.81 -26.75 9.49
N GLY A 32 -24.78 -26.29 8.70
CA GLY A 32 -26.19 -26.26 9.05
C GLY A 32 -26.53 -25.34 10.21
N VAL A 33 -25.77 -24.27 10.41
CA VAL A 33 -25.89 -23.34 11.55
C VAL A 33 -25.87 -21.88 11.13
N TYR A 34 -26.43 -21.02 11.95
CA TYR A 34 -26.27 -19.58 11.84
C TYR A 34 -25.03 -19.10 12.57
N LEU A 35 -24.32 -18.17 11.96
CA LEU A 35 -23.10 -17.53 12.44
C LEU A 35 -23.38 -16.04 12.63
N PRO A 36 -23.72 -15.57 13.85
CA PRO A 36 -24.01 -14.16 14.08
C PRO A 36 -22.74 -13.30 13.97
N TRP A 37 -22.90 -12.08 13.45
CA TRP A 37 -21.84 -11.08 13.32
C TRP A 37 -20.62 -11.60 12.57
N SER A 38 -20.86 -12.22 11.42
CA SER A 38 -19.86 -12.93 10.63
C SER A 38 -18.97 -12.00 9.82
N LEU A 39 -17.68 -12.25 9.94
CA LEU A 39 -16.57 -11.58 9.25
C LEU A 39 -15.75 -12.64 8.52
N PRO A 40 -16.03 -12.95 7.24
CA PRO A 40 -15.19 -13.84 6.45
C PRO A 40 -13.80 -13.21 6.25
N PHE A 41 -12.74 -14.01 6.35
CA PHE A 41 -11.36 -13.56 6.14
C PHE A 41 -10.53 -14.50 5.26
N GLN A 42 -10.96 -15.77 5.10
CA GLN A 42 -10.28 -16.75 4.26
C GLN A 42 -11.25 -17.83 3.82
N GLY A 43 -11.71 -17.82 2.57
CA GLY A 43 -12.62 -18.84 2.05
C GLY A 43 -13.84 -19.06 2.95
N ASN A 44 -13.93 -20.23 3.55
CA ASN A 44 -14.99 -20.57 4.49
C ASN A 44 -14.63 -20.35 5.98
N PHE A 45 -13.55 -19.60 6.26
CA PHE A 45 -13.15 -19.26 7.62
C PHE A 45 -13.66 -17.88 8.00
N PHE A 46 -14.34 -17.80 9.14
CA PHE A 46 -15.02 -16.62 9.64
C PHE A 46 -14.58 -16.31 11.07
N ILE A 47 -14.58 -15.04 11.43
CA ILE A 47 -14.70 -14.61 12.83
C ILE A 47 -16.19 -14.35 13.07
N HIS A 48 -16.80 -14.95 14.09
CA HIS A 48 -18.23 -14.83 14.34
C HIS A 48 -18.61 -15.04 15.81
N GLY A 49 -19.82 -14.68 16.18
CA GLY A 49 -20.41 -14.96 17.47
C GLY A 49 -20.73 -16.42 17.66
N TRP A 50 -21.27 -16.79 18.83
CA TRP A 50 -21.57 -18.18 19.11
C TRP A 50 -22.62 -18.74 18.16
N PRO A 51 -22.33 -19.83 17.43
CA PRO A 51 -23.24 -20.35 16.41
C PRO A 51 -24.44 -21.06 17.03
N TYR A 52 -25.55 -21.09 16.31
CA TYR A 52 -26.76 -21.77 16.73
C TYR A 52 -27.47 -22.46 15.55
N TYR A 53 -28.22 -23.50 15.85
CA TYR A 53 -29.02 -24.24 14.89
C TYR A 53 -30.26 -23.45 14.47
N PRO A 54 -30.96 -23.80 13.34
CA PRO A 54 -32.18 -23.13 12.92
C PRO A 54 -33.32 -23.09 13.97
N GLY A 55 -33.31 -24.02 14.92
CA GLY A 55 -34.22 -24.02 16.07
C GLY A 55 -33.83 -23.07 17.21
N GLY A 56 -32.74 -22.32 17.08
CA GLY A 56 -32.24 -21.37 18.09
C GLY A 56 -31.34 -21.99 19.15
N GLU A 57 -31.12 -23.31 19.14
CA GLU A 57 -30.22 -23.98 20.10
C GLU A 57 -28.75 -23.69 19.81
N PRO A 58 -27.94 -23.32 20.82
CA PRO A 58 -26.51 -23.05 20.62
C PRO A 58 -25.74 -24.33 20.31
N VAL A 59 -24.69 -24.20 19.48
CA VAL A 59 -23.76 -25.29 19.20
C VAL A 59 -22.94 -25.60 20.46
N ARG A 60 -22.95 -26.87 20.90
CA ARG A 60 -22.28 -27.29 22.13
C ARG A 60 -20.78 -27.68 21.95
N SER A 61 -20.32 -27.78 20.69
CA SER A 61 -18.92 -28.15 20.39
C SER A 61 -17.95 -27.12 20.91
N THR A 62 -16.89 -27.57 21.59
CA THR A 62 -15.76 -26.75 22.05
C THR A 62 -14.76 -26.42 20.94
N TYR A 63 -14.86 -27.07 19.77
CA TYR A 63 -14.04 -26.81 18.59
C TYR A 63 -14.89 -26.27 17.45
N SER A 64 -14.31 -25.46 16.61
CA SER A 64 -14.91 -24.98 15.37
C SER A 64 -14.43 -25.81 14.17
N GLY A 65 -15.06 -25.63 13.02
CA GLY A 65 -14.54 -26.12 11.73
C GLY A 65 -13.50 -25.16 11.13
N GLY A 66 -12.61 -24.58 11.97
CA GLY A 66 -11.60 -23.62 11.55
C GLY A 66 -11.98 -22.14 11.75
N CYS A 67 -13.26 -21.85 11.97
CA CYS A 67 -13.70 -20.50 12.30
C CYS A 67 -13.24 -20.05 13.69
N ILE A 68 -13.10 -18.76 13.88
CA ILE A 68 -12.81 -18.13 15.18
C ILE A 68 -14.15 -17.74 15.82
N ARG A 69 -14.49 -18.36 16.94
CA ARG A 69 -15.73 -18.07 17.69
C ARG A 69 -15.43 -17.13 18.85
N LEU A 70 -16.20 -16.08 18.94
CA LEU A 70 -16.23 -15.14 20.06
C LEU A 70 -17.55 -15.31 20.84
N SER A 71 -17.68 -14.65 22.00
CA SER A 71 -19.01 -14.37 22.54
C SER A 71 -19.80 -13.55 21.51
N THR A 72 -21.13 -13.68 21.52
CA THR A 72 -21.94 -12.94 20.54
C THR A 72 -21.78 -11.43 20.69
N ASP A 73 -21.64 -10.95 21.93
CA ASP A 73 -21.44 -9.54 22.23
C ASP A 73 -20.08 -9.01 21.75
N ASP A 74 -19.00 -9.80 21.93
CA ASP A 74 -17.68 -9.41 21.45
C ASP A 74 -17.58 -9.49 19.93
N ALA A 75 -18.23 -10.47 19.32
CA ALA A 75 -18.34 -10.54 17.85
C ALA A 75 -19.07 -9.32 17.30
N LYS A 76 -20.13 -8.85 17.98
CA LYS A 76 -20.84 -7.63 17.59
C LYS A 76 -19.96 -6.39 17.70
N LYS A 77 -19.25 -6.22 18.83
CA LYS A 77 -18.32 -5.10 19.00
C LYS A 77 -17.24 -5.10 17.90
N LEU A 78 -16.66 -6.26 17.60
CA LEU A 78 -15.69 -6.40 16.53
C LEU A 78 -16.30 -6.09 15.17
N TYR A 79 -17.49 -6.60 14.90
CA TYR A 79 -18.23 -6.35 13.67
C TYR A 79 -18.48 -4.86 13.45
N ASP A 80 -18.88 -4.12 14.49
CA ASP A 80 -19.12 -2.68 14.41
C ASP A 80 -17.82 -1.89 14.19
N LEU A 81 -16.70 -2.38 14.74
CA LEU A 81 -15.39 -1.71 14.69
C LEU A 81 -14.68 -1.86 13.35
N VAL A 82 -14.75 -3.04 12.71
CA VAL A 82 -13.96 -3.35 11.51
C VAL A 82 -14.69 -2.98 10.22
N THR A 83 -13.90 -2.69 9.19
CA THR A 83 -14.36 -2.44 7.82
C THR A 83 -13.84 -3.51 6.86
N LEU A 84 -14.39 -3.54 5.64
CA LEU A 84 -13.83 -4.39 4.58
C LEU A 84 -12.37 -4.04 4.34
N GLY A 85 -11.53 -5.06 4.19
CA GLY A 85 -10.09 -4.89 4.01
C GLY A 85 -9.30 -4.80 5.33
N THR A 86 -9.94 -4.75 6.50
CA THR A 86 -9.24 -4.81 7.80
C THR A 86 -8.35 -6.05 7.86
N PRO A 87 -7.04 -5.91 8.17
CA PRO A 87 -6.13 -7.06 8.24
C PRO A 87 -6.50 -8.02 9.37
N VAL A 88 -6.35 -9.30 9.11
CA VAL A 88 -6.51 -10.39 10.09
C VAL A 88 -5.23 -11.20 10.11
N LEU A 89 -4.50 -11.18 11.21
CA LEU A 89 -3.29 -11.95 11.39
C LEU A 89 -3.58 -13.16 12.30
N VAL A 90 -3.40 -14.35 11.76
CA VAL A 90 -3.55 -15.62 12.49
C VAL A 90 -2.19 -16.20 12.75
N PHE A 91 -1.88 -16.46 14.03
CA PHE A 91 -0.62 -17.06 14.48
C PHE A 91 -0.82 -18.53 14.87
N GLU A 92 0.14 -19.37 14.56
CA GLU A 92 0.16 -20.77 14.98
C GLU A 92 0.56 -20.96 16.45
N LYS A 93 1.23 -19.99 17.06
CA LYS A 93 1.83 -20.10 18.39
C LYS A 93 0.96 -19.51 19.48
N ASP A 94 0.80 -20.25 20.56
CA ASP A 94 0.27 -19.73 21.81
C ASP A 94 1.37 -18.93 22.52
N PHE A 95 1.30 -17.61 22.45
CA PHE A 95 2.28 -16.72 23.07
C PHE A 95 2.25 -16.77 24.61
N ALA A 96 1.18 -17.30 25.20
CA ALA A 96 1.07 -17.43 26.65
C ALA A 96 1.92 -18.56 27.24
N ALA A 97 2.41 -19.50 26.40
CA ALA A 97 3.11 -20.71 26.85
C ALA A 97 4.63 -20.55 26.97
N ASP A 98 5.23 -19.50 26.43
CA ASP A 98 6.69 -19.38 26.36
C ASP A 98 7.30 -18.32 27.28
N ASN A 99 6.48 -17.61 28.09
CA ASN A 99 6.90 -16.49 28.97
C ASN A 99 7.69 -15.39 28.23
N LEU A 100 7.59 -15.31 26.89
CA LEU A 100 8.22 -14.26 26.12
C LEU A 100 7.30 -13.04 26.07
N ALA A 101 7.79 -11.91 26.54
CA ALA A 101 7.20 -10.63 26.25
C ALA A 101 7.52 -10.28 24.79
N TYR A 102 6.52 -10.41 23.90
CA TYR A 102 6.68 -9.99 22.51
C TYR A 102 6.63 -8.47 22.45
N GLU A 103 7.78 -7.86 22.53
CA GLU A 103 7.92 -6.49 22.09
C GLU A 103 7.97 -6.49 20.57
N VAL A 104 7.09 -5.73 19.95
CA VAL A 104 7.20 -5.44 18.52
C VAL A 104 8.51 -4.68 18.32
N ARG A 105 9.58 -5.40 18.04
CA ARG A 105 10.85 -4.78 17.65
C ARG A 105 10.65 -4.22 16.25
N LEU A 106 10.38 -2.94 16.20
CA LEU A 106 10.46 -2.22 14.93
C LEU A 106 11.90 -2.33 14.43
N PRO A 107 12.10 -2.59 13.12
CA PRO A 107 13.44 -2.61 12.55
C PRO A 107 14.14 -1.28 12.85
N GLU A 108 15.41 -1.32 13.21
CA GLU A 108 16.23 -0.13 13.33
C GLU A 108 16.47 0.45 11.95
N ILE A 109 15.70 1.48 11.62
CA ILE A 109 15.77 2.18 10.34
C ILE A 109 16.48 3.52 10.58
N SER A 110 17.62 3.71 9.93
CA SER A 110 18.41 4.95 10.04
C SER A 110 17.76 6.14 9.33
N ALA A 111 16.78 5.93 8.47
CA ALA A 111 16.05 7.00 7.81
C ALA A 111 15.32 7.88 8.83
N LYS A 112 15.36 9.19 8.60
CA LYS A 112 14.64 10.17 9.42
C LYS A 112 13.13 10.04 9.21
N GLU A 113 12.72 9.85 7.95
CA GLU A 113 11.34 9.67 7.53
C GLU A 113 11.21 8.35 6.78
N TYR A 114 10.17 7.60 7.06
CA TYR A 114 9.82 6.40 6.30
C TYR A 114 8.34 6.07 6.39
N LEU A 115 7.84 5.38 5.38
CA LEU A 115 6.50 4.82 5.30
C LEU A 115 6.58 3.43 4.66
N VAL A 116 5.98 2.45 5.32
CA VAL A 116 5.75 1.11 4.78
C VAL A 116 4.25 0.88 4.75
N ALA A 117 3.70 0.69 3.57
CA ALA A 117 2.26 0.49 3.39
C ALA A 117 1.97 -0.64 2.40
N ASP A 118 0.84 -1.31 2.59
CA ASP A 118 0.30 -2.22 1.60
C ASP A 118 -0.41 -1.43 0.50
N LEU A 119 0.06 -1.57 -0.75
CA LEU A 119 -0.47 -0.82 -1.91
C LEU A 119 -1.93 -1.16 -2.26
N LYS A 120 -2.43 -2.32 -1.87
CA LYS A 120 -3.80 -2.73 -2.20
C LYS A 120 -4.82 -2.18 -1.23
N SER A 121 -4.48 -2.19 0.06
CA SER A 121 -5.37 -1.75 1.13
C SER A 121 -5.09 -0.33 1.61
N ASN A 122 -3.98 0.28 1.18
CA ASN A 122 -3.42 1.53 1.72
C ASN A 122 -3.17 1.47 3.25
N PHE A 123 -3.05 0.25 3.80
CA PHE A 123 -2.78 0.07 5.21
C PHE A 123 -1.32 0.40 5.51
N VAL A 124 -1.10 1.33 6.44
CA VAL A 124 0.24 1.70 6.89
C VAL A 124 0.71 0.71 7.94
N LEU A 125 1.74 -0.06 7.60
CA LEU A 125 2.37 -1.04 8.49
C LEU A 125 3.34 -0.37 9.47
N LEU A 126 4.17 0.54 8.96
CA LEU A 126 5.17 1.28 9.73
C LEU A 126 5.27 2.70 9.18
N GLY A 127 5.51 3.67 10.07
CA GLY A 127 5.74 5.04 9.64
C GLY A 127 6.45 5.86 10.71
N LYS A 128 7.31 6.77 10.26
CA LYS A 128 8.00 7.74 11.10
C LYS A 128 8.03 9.07 10.36
N ALA A 129 7.64 10.14 11.05
CA ALA A 129 7.61 11.50 10.51
C ALA A 129 6.89 11.62 9.14
N THR A 130 5.83 10.84 8.94
CA THR A 130 5.14 10.66 7.64
C THR A 130 4.42 11.92 7.14
N ARG A 131 4.33 12.96 7.94
CA ARG A 131 3.73 14.25 7.61
C ARG A 131 4.73 15.40 7.59
N GLU A 132 5.99 15.12 7.83
CA GLU A 132 7.04 16.13 7.76
C GLU A 132 7.50 16.31 6.31
N SER A 133 7.79 17.54 5.94
CA SER A 133 8.30 17.85 4.59
C SER A 133 9.82 17.72 4.61
N ALA A 134 10.36 16.98 3.65
CA ALA A 134 11.79 16.79 3.47
C ALA A 134 12.20 16.96 2.01
N PRO A 135 13.45 17.33 1.73
CA PRO A 135 13.97 17.30 0.37
C PRO A 135 13.97 15.87 -0.16
N ILE A 136 13.23 15.62 -1.22
CA ILE A 136 13.04 14.26 -1.78
C ILE A 136 14.03 13.94 -2.91
N ALA A 137 14.88 14.90 -3.31
CA ALA A 137 15.86 14.71 -4.36
C ALA A 137 15.28 14.00 -5.60
N SER A 138 15.91 12.96 -6.08
CA SER A 138 15.50 12.23 -7.30
C SER A 138 14.16 11.51 -7.22
N LEU A 139 13.50 11.40 -6.07
CA LEU A 139 12.10 10.94 -6.00
C LEU A 139 11.17 11.89 -6.77
N THR A 140 11.55 13.14 -6.96
CA THR A 140 10.91 14.11 -7.85
C THR A 140 10.64 13.54 -9.24
N LYS A 141 11.55 12.71 -9.77
CA LYS A 141 11.46 12.13 -11.11
C LYS A 141 10.28 11.16 -11.30
N LEU A 142 9.72 10.62 -10.22
CA LEU A 142 8.49 9.85 -10.29
C LEU A 142 7.31 10.74 -10.74
N VAL A 143 7.20 11.94 -10.19
CA VAL A 143 6.15 12.89 -10.60
C VAL A 143 6.48 13.51 -11.96
N THR A 144 7.74 13.69 -12.30
CA THR A 144 8.18 14.07 -13.65
C THR A 144 7.71 13.03 -14.68
N ALA A 145 7.90 11.73 -14.41
CA ALA A 145 7.43 10.67 -15.30
C ALA A 145 5.91 10.66 -15.43
N LEU A 146 5.17 10.84 -14.33
CA LEU A 146 3.71 10.93 -14.36
C LEU A 146 3.22 12.14 -15.17
N ALA A 147 3.82 13.31 -14.95
CA ALA A 147 3.48 14.51 -15.69
C ALA A 147 3.81 14.37 -17.19
N ALA A 148 4.94 13.76 -17.52
CA ALA A 148 5.27 13.46 -18.91
C ALA A 148 4.24 12.53 -19.54
N ALA A 149 3.88 11.42 -18.88
CA ALA A 149 2.92 10.45 -19.39
C ALA A 149 1.49 11.03 -19.56
N GLU A 150 1.10 12.01 -18.75
CA GLU A 150 -0.24 12.61 -18.81
C GLU A 150 -0.35 13.81 -19.77
N TYR A 151 0.73 14.56 -19.93
CA TYR A 151 0.65 15.87 -20.61
C TYR A 151 1.51 15.97 -21.88
N ILE A 152 2.37 14.97 -22.16
CA ILE A 152 3.20 14.94 -23.37
C ILE A 152 2.75 13.76 -24.23
N ASN A 153 2.66 13.99 -25.56
CA ASN A 153 2.63 12.85 -26.48
C ASN A 153 3.99 12.14 -26.43
N LEU A 154 4.04 10.94 -25.87
CA LEU A 154 5.27 10.19 -25.68
C LEU A 154 5.95 9.74 -26.97
N ASP A 155 5.24 9.77 -28.10
CA ASP A 155 5.81 9.51 -29.44
C ASP A 155 6.54 10.74 -30.02
N ASN A 156 6.39 11.92 -29.40
CA ASN A 156 7.12 13.10 -29.85
C ASN A 156 8.62 12.91 -29.71
N THR A 157 9.33 13.33 -30.74
CA THR A 157 10.78 13.34 -30.76
C THR A 157 11.30 14.63 -30.12
N VAL A 158 12.24 14.49 -29.19
CA VAL A 158 12.96 15.58 -28.53
C VAL A 158 14.36 15.62 -29.12
N THR A 159 14.75 16.77 -29.66
CA THR A 159 16.14 17.01 -30.03
C THR A 159 16.87 17.53 -28.80
N ILE A 160 17.90 16.81 -28.36
CA ILE A 160 18.69 17.18 -27.18
C ILE A 160 19.54 18.41 -27.49
N THR A 161 19.48 19.42 -26.65
CA THR A 161 20.29 20.63 -26.74
C THR A 161 21.33 20.68 -25.64
N ASP A 162 22.37 21.51 -25.79
CA ASP A 162 23.43 21.67 -24.79
C ASP A 162 22.88 22.11 -23.44
N GLU A 163 21.80 22.92 -23.40
CA GLU A 163 21.15 23.39 -22.17
C GLU A 163 20.43 22.25 -21.39
N MET A 164 20.14 21.13 -22.04
CA MET A 164 19.55 19.94 -21.41
C MET A 164 20.59 19.05 -20.75
N LEU A 165 21.87 19.20 -21.12
CA LEU A 165 22.99 18.39 -20.62
C LEU A 165 23.48 18.92 -19.27
N VAL A 166 22.66 18.73 -18.26
CA VAL A 166 22.93 19.13 -16.87
C VAL A 166 23.67 18.02 -16.11
N PRO A 167 24.38 18.33 -15.00
CA PRO A 167 25.09 17.33 -14.23
C PRO A 167 24.21 16.14 -13.84
N THR A 168 24.65 14.94 -14.20
CA THR A 168 23.98 13.66 -13.92
C THR A 168 25.02 12.59 -13.59
N SER A 169 24.59 11.54 -12.86
CA SER A 169 25.51 10.47 -12.43
C SER A 169 26.00 9.60 -13.59
N LYS A 170 25.20 9.45 -14.63
CA LYS A 170 25.51 8.66 -15.83
C LYS A 170 25.08 9.45 -17.07
N PRO A 171 25.98 10.31 -17.63
CA PRO A 171 25.70 11.01 -18.86
C PRO A 171 25.47 10.02 -20.01
N ARG A 172 24.36 10.15 -20.71
CA ARG A 172 24.00 9.28 -21.83
C ARG A 172 23.48 10.03 -23.04
N LEU A 173 22.95 11.21 -22.83
CA LEU A 173 22.39 12.01 -23.90
C LEU A 173 23.50 12.84 -24.56
N VAL A 174 23.36 13.06 -25.85
CA VAL A 174 24.31 13.83 -26.66
C VAL A 174 23.59 14.96 -27.36
N ALA A 175 24.20 16.15 -27.39
CA ALA A 175 23.64 17.29 -28.14
C ALA A 175 23.45 16.93 -29.61
N GLY A 176 22.27 17.32 -30.16
CA GLY A 176 21.84 16.98 -31.52
C GLY A 176 21.19 15.60 -31.66
N GLU A 177 21.20 14.76 -30.64
CA GLU A 177 20.50 13.47 -30.65
C GLU A 177 18.98 13.69 -30.68
N ASN A 178 18.30 12.83 -31.46
CA ASN A 178 16.84 12.79 -31.53
C ASN A 178 16.34 11.53 -30.84
N ILE A 179 15.57 11.71 -29.74
CA ILE A 179 15.06 10.63 -28.93
C ILE A 179 13.57 10.84 -28.63
N SER A 180 12.75 9.80 -28.64
CA SER A 180 11.33 9.94 -28.28
C SER A 180 11.17 10.25 -26.79
N ALA A 181 10.12 11.01 -26.45
CA ALA A 181 9.77 11.27 -25.04
C ALA A 181 9.56 9.95 -24.26
N PHE A 182 9.02 8.92 -24.90
CA PHE A 182 8.90 7.58 -24.30
C PHE A 182 10.27 7.00 -23.92
N ASN A 183 11.24 7.08 -24.81
CA ASN A 183 12.59 6.55 -24.56
C ASN A 183 13.33 7.32 -23.48
N LEU A 184 13.04 8.61 -23.26
CA LEU A 184 13.59 9.39 -22.16
C LEU A 184 13.13 8.91 -20.79
N LEU A 185 12.01 8.18 -20.68
CA LEU A 185 11.55 7.60 -19.41
C LEU A 185 12.52 6.51 -18.89
N TYR A 186 13.23 5.80 -19.76
CA TYR A 186 14.19 4.78 -19.33
C TYR A 186 15.36 5.37 -18.54
N PRO A 187 16.18 6.30 -19.09
CA PRO A 187 17.25 6.91 -18.30
C PRO A 187 16.71 7.72 -17.11
N LEU A 188 15.51 8.33 -17.22
CA LEU A 188 14.87 9.03 -16.11
C LEU A 188 14.67 8.11 -14.90
N LEU A 189 14.02 6.96 -15.11
CA LEU A 189 13.54 6.08 -14.04
C LEU A 189 14.59 5.02 -13.63
N LEU A 190 15.37 4.49 -14.57
CA LEU A 190 16.34 3.42 -14.29
C LEU A 190 17.69 3.96 -13.83
N GLU A 191 18.10 5.13 -14.31
CA GLU A 191 19.41 5.72 -14.03
C GLU A 191 19.33 7.05 -13.29
N SER A 192 18.10 7.53 -13.03
CA SER A 192 17.87 8.83 -12.38
C SER A 192 18.49 10.01 -13.15
N SER A 193 18.45 9.97 -14.50
CA SER A 193 19.04 10.99 -15.35
C SER A 193 18.40 12.37 -15.15
N ASN A 194 19.20 13.36 -14.80
CA ASN A 194 18.76 14.74 -14.70
C ASN A 194 18.54 15.34 -16.11
N GLU A 195 19.37 14.95 -17.09
CA GLU A 195 19.26 15.35 -18.49
C GLU A 195 17.90 14.95 -19.08
N ALA A 196 17.50 13.68 -18.85
CA ALA A 196 16.19 13.18 -19.31
C ALA A 196 15.02 13.94 -18.67
N ALA A 197 15.14 14.32 -17.40
CA ALA A 197 14.12 15.13 -16.74
C ALA A 197 13.95 16.51 -17.39
N ILE A 198 15.06 17.17 -17.68
CA ILE A 198 15.05 18.48 -18.36
C ILE A 198 14.54 18.35 -19.79
N ALA A 199 14.98 17.32 -20.54
CA ALA A 199 14.54 17.06 -21.91
C ALA A 199 13.03 16.83 -22.01
N LEU A 200 12.45 16.04 -21.09
CA LEU A 200 11.00 15.85 -21.01
C LEU A 200 10.28 17.16 -20.73
N ALA A 201 10.74 17.95 -19.78
CA ALA A 201 10.11 19.21 -19.42
C ALA A 201 10.20 20.25 -20.56
N ALA A 202 11.21 20.21 -21.39
CA ALA A 202 11.39 21.12 -22.51
C ALA A 202 10.25 21.02 -23.56
N ASN A 203 9.57 19.87 -23.68
CA ASN A 203 8.41 19.71 -24.59
C ASN A 203 7.30 20.74 -24.35
N LEU A 204 7.10 21.15 -23.10
CA LEU A 204 6.06 22.12 -22.71
C LEU A 204 6.64 23.45 -22.22
N GLY A 205 7.97 23.51 -22.12
CA GLY A 205 8.69 24.55 -21.39
C GLY A 205 8.72 24.26 -19.88
N GLN A 206 9.92 24.42 -19.30
CA GLN A 206 10.22 23.99 -17.92
C GLN A 206 9.25 24.60 -16.88
N GLY A 207 8.95 25.89 -16.98
CA GLY A 207 8.05 26.56 -16.03
C GLY A 207 6.62 25.98 -16.05
N ARG A 208 6.07 25.74 -17.24
CA ARG A 208 4.75 25.13 -17.41
C ARG A 208 4.75 23.68 -16.90
N PHE A 209 5.81 22.93 -17.21
CA PHE A 209 5.93 21.55 -16.79
C PHE A 209 5.97 21.42 -15.26
N VAL A 210 6.74 22.28 -14.58
CA VAL A 210 6.80 22.33 -13.11
C VAL A 210 5.44 22.73 -12.51
N ALA A 211 4.71 23.65 -13.14
CA ALA A 211 3.36 23.97 -12.71
C ALA A 211 2.44 22.73 -12.76
N LEU A 212 2.49 21.95 -13.85
CA LEU A 212 1.73 20.69 -13.98
C LEU A 212 2.16 19.63 -12.95
N MET A 213 3.45 19.52 -12.61
CA MET A 213 3.92 18.65 -11.52
C MET A 213 3.28 19.06 -10.18
N ASN A 214 3.21 20.34 -9.88
CA ASN A 214 2.57 20.87 -8.66
C ASN A 214 1.06 20.65 -8.67
N ASP A 215 0.39 20.81 -9.82
CA ASP A 215 -1.03 20.49 -9.99
C ASP A 215 -1.27 19.00 -9.74
N LYS A 216 -0.41 18.13 -10.27
CA LYS A 216 -0.46 16.70 -10.01
C LYS A 216 -0.29 16.37 -8.53
N ALA A 217 0.67 16.97 -7.85
CA ALA A 217 0.85 16.80 -6.41
C ALA A 217 -0.44 17.16 -5.64
N ARG A 218 -1.05 18.29 -5.94
CA ARG A 218 -2.31 18.71 -5.33
C ARG A 218 -3.46 17.74 -5.61
N SER A 219 -3.57 17.24 -6.84
CA SER A 219 -4.61 16.27 -7.22
C SER A 219 -4.48 14.93 -6.49
N LEU A 220 -3.25 14.56 -6.10
CA LEU A 220 -2.94 13.38 -5.29
C LEU A 220 -3.06 13.63 -3.77
N GLY A 221 -3.49 14.81 -3.35
CA GLY A 221 -3.61 15.17 -1.94
C GLY A 221 -2.28 15.48 -1.25
N MET A 222 -1.19 15.67 -2.01
CA MET A 222 0.15 15.99 -1.49
C MET A 222 0.25 17.49 -1.21
N THR A 223 -0.53 17.99 -0.26
CA THR A 223 -0.76 19.44 -0.03
C THR A 223 0.47 20.19 0.49
N GLN A 224 1.48 19.47 1.02
CA GLN A 224 2.71 20.06 1.52
C GLN A 224 3.91 19.83 0.58
N THR A 225 3.66 19.25 -0.62
CA THR A 225 4.69 19.00 -1.62
C THR A 225 4.75 20.14 -2.63
N SER A 226 5.95 20.62 -2.92
CA SER A 226 6.23 21.64 -3.92
C SER A 226 7.44 21.28 -4.75
N TYR A 227 7.30 21.36 -6.07
CA TYR A 227 8.38 21.14 -7.03
C TYR A 227 8.85 22.46 -7.61
N VAL A 228 10.16 22.65 -7.73
CA VAL A 228 10.79 23.85 -8.31
C VAL A 228 11.49 23.54 -9.63
N ASN A 229 11.80 22.27 -9.89
CA ASN A 229 12.40 21.78 -11.13
C ASN A 229 11.98 20.31 -11.37
N PRO A 230 12.22 19.77 -12.59
CA PRO A 230 11.81 18.41 -12.92
C PRO A 230 12.81 17.32 -12.47
N ASN A 231 14.02 17.68 -12.05
CA ASN A 231 15.08 16.71 -11.72
C ASN A 231 15.32 16.50 -10.22
N GLY A 232 14.80 17.39 -9.36
CA GLY A 232 14.94 17.33 -7.91
C GLY A 232 16.29 17.78 -7.36
N LEU A 233 17.12 18.45 -8.16
CA LEU A 233 18.30 19.14 -7.66
C LEU A 233 17.91 20.38 -6.85
N PRO A 234 18.74 20.81 -5.89
CA PRO A 234 18.51 22.09 -5.23
C PRO A 234 18.37 23.21 -6.28
N ALA A 235 17.41 24.13 -6.06
CA ALA A 235 17.39 25.36 -6.85
C ALA A 235 18.67 26.12 -6.56
N GLU A 236 19.35 26.54 -7.61
CA GLU A 236 20.41 27.54 -7.46
C GLU A 236 19.75 28.82 -6.95
N GLY A 237 20.14 29.24 -5.75
CA GLY A 237 19.65 30.43 -5.09
C GLY A 237 20.21 31.71 -5.67
#